data_e5652c5d1d0e80f8f1f27148b567a629
#
_entry.id   e5652c5d1d0e80f8f1f27148b567a629
#
_cell.length_a   1.000
_cell.length_b   1.000
_cell.length_c   1.000
_cell.angle_alpha   90.00
_cell.angle_beta   90.00
_cell.angle_gamma   90.00
#
_symmetry.space_group_name_H-M   'P 1'
#
loop_
_entity.id
_entity.type
_entity.pdbx_description
1 polymer ?
#
loop_
_entity_poly.entity_id
_entity_poly.type
_entity_poly.pdbx_seq_one_letter_code
_entity_poly.pdbx_strand_id
1 'polypeptide(L)'
;MPRGFVRTLRERRRPLPSGYKFPLVIKPVSQGSTLGITVIRKTRALRAALDAAFAYGPAALIEEYIDGRELTVAILNDRPLPIVEIIPKNGFYDFAAKYTPGASHYQVPAKLSNRLTKQLQELALDMHRRLGCRGATRVDFRLDKSGRPFILELNTVPGMTETSLLPMAAKAARLSYEDMVEAILTSALQREAEWAPSRGRA
;
A
#
# COMPACT_ATOMS: atom_id res chain seq x y z
N MET A 1 -10.87 -2.03 4.29
CA MET A 1 -10.49 -2.32 2.90
C MET A 1 -11.68 -2.00 1.99
N PRO A 2 -11.45 -1.69 0.69
CA PRO A 2 -12.54 -1.64 -0.29
C PRO A 2 -13.29 -2.97 -0.33
N ARG A 3 -14.59 -2.94 -0.65
CA ARG A 3 -15.35 -4.17 -0.86
C ARG A 3 -14.85 -4.83 -2.15
N GLY A 4 -14.49 -6.11 -2.08
CA GLY A 4 -13.91 -6.82 -3.20
C GLY A 4 -14.04 -8.33 -3.09
N PHE A 5 -13.64 -9.02 -4.14
CA PHE A 5 -13.58 -10.48 -4.20
C PHE A 5 -12.51 -10.93 -5.18
N VAL A 6 -11.98 -12.12 -4.94
CA VAL A 6 -11.01 -12.76 -5.83
C VAL A 6 -11.74 -13.57 -6.89
N ARG A 7 -11.23 -13.51 -8.12
CA ARG A 7 -11.68 -14.29 -9.26
C ARG A 7 -10.51 -15.08 -9.81
N THR A 8 -10.72 -16.37 -10.02
CA THR A 8 -9.74 -17.26 -10.65
C THR A 8 -9.87 -17.22 -12.19
N LEU A 9 -8.83 -17.67 -12.88
CA LEU A 9 -8.82 -17.76 -14.34
C LEU A 9 -9.97 -18.66 -14.86
N ARG A 10 -10.35 -19.71 -14.12
CA ARG A 10 -11.48 -20.58 -14.45
C ARG A 10 -12.83 -19.85 -14.44
N GLU A 11 -12.93 -18.82 -13.63
CA GLU A 11 -14.15 -18.01 -13.43
C GLU A 11 -14.19 -16.74 -14.28
N ARG A 12 -13.20 -16.51 -15.14
CA ARG A 12 -13.05 -15.24 -15.90
C ARG A 12 -14.29 -14.82 -16.69
N ARG A 13 -15.16 -15.77 -17.05
CA ARG A 13 -16.41 -15.52 -17.84
C ARG A 13 -17.64 -15.32 -16.94
N ARG A 14 -17.56 -15.54 -15.64
CA ARG A 14 -18.69 -15.34 -14.74
C ARG A 14 -19.11 -13.86 -14.72
N PRO A 15 -20.41 -13.55 -14.66
CA PRO A 15 -20.86 -12.18 -14.47
C PRO A 15 -20.38 -11.63 -13.11
N LEU A 16 -20.38 -10.31 -12.96
CA LEU A 16 -20.13 -9.70 -11.66
C LEU A 16 -21.25 -10.08 -10.68
N PRO A 17 -20.94 -10.33 -9.40
CA PRO A 17 -21.98 -10.49 -8.38
C PRO A 17 -22.87 -9.25 -8.30
N SER A 18 -24.10 -9.42 -7.86
CA SER A 18 -25.01 -8.30 -7.64
C SER A 18 -24.48 -7.32 -6.60
N GLY A 19 -24.84 -6.04 -6.75
CA GLY A 19 -24.49 -4.98 -5.80
C GLY A 19 -23.12 -4.34 -5.99
N TYR A 20 -22.29 -4.75 -6.97
CA TYR A 20 -21.07 -4.03 -7.36
C TYR A 20 -21.41 -2.90 -8.32
N LYS A 21 -20.89 -1.69 -8.02
CA LYS A 21 -21.09 -0.49 -8.83
C LYS A 21 -19.77 -0.03 -9.45
N PHE A 22 -19.84 0.48 -10.68
CA PHE A 22 -18.66 1.10 -11.31
C PHE A 22 -18.39 2.49 -10.73
N PRO A 23 -17.10 2.92 -10.69
CA PRO A 23 -15.92 2.23 -11.22
C PRO A 23 -15.47 1.06 -10.35
N LEU A 24 -14.76 0.10 -10.97
CA LEU A 24 -14.11 -1.02 -10.28
C LEU A 24 -12.62 -1.04 -10.59
N VAL A 25 -11.82 -1.52 -9.64
CA VAL A 25 -10.39 -1.79 -9.81
C VAL A 25 -10.22 -3.29 -10.02
N ILE A 26 -9.50 -3.65 -11.07
CA ILE A 26 -9.11 -5.02 -11.36
C ILE A 26 -7.59 -5.10 -11.23
N LYS A 27 -7.09 -6.01 -10.41
CA LYS A 27 -5.64 -6.14 -10.17
C LYS A 27 -5.22 -7.58 -9.96
N PRO A 28 -4.00 -7.97 -10.36
CA PRO A 28 -3.43 -9.26 -9.99
C PRO A 28 -3.34 -9.40 -8.47
N VAL A 29 -3.50 -10.62 -7.94
CA VAL A 29 -3.37 -10.87 -6.49
C VAL A 29 -1.91 -10.83 -6.03
N SER A 30 -0.96 -11.21 -6.92
CA SER A 30 0.44 -11.46 -6.56
C SER A 30 1.41 -10.46 -7.19
N GLN A 31 0.96 -9.25 -7.54
CA GLN A 31 1.83 -8.23 -8.14
C GLN A 31 1.84 -6.95 -7.31
N GLY A 32 3.01 -6.29 -7.34
CA GLY A 32 3.22 -4.96 -6.79
C GLY A 32 3.30 -3.86 -7.85
N SER A 33 3.67 -2.66 -7.44
CA SER A 33 3.99 -1.51 -8.30
C SER A 33 2.91 -1.13 -9.33
N THR A 34 1.64 -1.42 -9.05
CA THR A 34 0.49 -1.11 -9.93
C THR A 34 0.50 -1.87 -11.28
N LEU A 35 1.36 -2.89 -11.43
CA LEU A 35 1.41 -3.71 -12.64
C LEU A 35 0.12 -4.52 -12.82
N GLY A 36 -0.46 -4.47 -14.02
CA GLY A 36 -1.69 -5.18 -14.35
C GLY A 36 -2.96 -4.62 -13.69
N ILE A 37 -2.89 -3.46 -13.03
CA ILE A 37 -4.06 -2.79 -12.46
C ILE A 37 -4.82 -2.03 -13.55
N THR A 38 -6.13 -2.20 -13.58
CA THR A 38 -7.03 -1.49 -14.49
C THR A 38 -8.24 -0.95 -13.76
N VAL A 39 -8.55 0.34 -13.92
CA VAL A 39 -9.80 0.93 -13.45
C VAL A 39 -10.83 0.86 -14.58
N ILE A 40 -11.91 0.14 -14.36
CA ILE A 40 -13.00 0.00 -15.34
C ILE A 40 -14.23 0.79 -14.93
N ARG A 41 -14.86 1.45 -15.90
CA ARG A 41 -16.05 2.29 -15.68
C ARG A 41 -17.32 1.68 -16.30
N LYS A 42 -17.19 0.60 -17.05
CA LYS A 42 -18.30 -0.07 -17.78
C LYS A 42 -18.01 -1.56 -17.88
N THR A 43 -19.06 -2.37 -17.84
CA THR A 43 -18.99 -3.84 -17.91
C THR A 43 -18.23 -4.37 -19.12
N ARG A 44 -18.35 -3.71 -20.28
CA ARG A 44 -17.64 -4.12 -21.50
C ARG A 44 -16.11 -4.18 -21.37
N ALA A 45 -15.52 -3.42 -20.44
CA ALA A 45 -14.09 -3.42 -20.19
C ALA A 45 -13.63 -4.54 -19.24
N LEU A 46 -14.56 -5.23 -18.56
CA LEU A 46 -14.24 -6.21 -17.52
C LEU A 46 -13.37 -7.35 -18.05
N ARG A 47 -13.70 -7.88 -19.23
CA ARG A 47 -12.97 -9.02 -19.79
C ARG A 47 -11.50 -8.66 -20.09
N ALA A 48 -11.28 -7.56 -20.80
CA ALA A 48 -9.93 -7.10 -21.13
C ALA A 48 -9.11 -6.80 -19.86
N ALA A 49 -9.72 -6.19 -18.84
CA ALA A 49 -9.07 -5.91 -17.57
C ALA A 49 -8.70 -7.19 -16.80
N LEU A 50 -9.58 -8.21 -16.83
CA LEU A 50 -9.29 -9.53 -16.25
C LEU A 50 -8.16 -10.24 -17.00
N ASP A 51 -8.18 -10.22 -18.33
CA ASP A 51 -7.14 -10.85 -19.16
C ASP A 51 -5.78 -10.16 -18.90
N ALA A 52 -5.74 -8.84 -18.72
CA ALA A 52 -4.54 -8.10 -18.33
C ALA A 52 -4.02 -8.50 -16.93
N ALA A 53 -4.93 -8.65 -15.94
CA ALA A 53 -4.55 -9.08 -14.61
C ALA A 53 -4.08 -10.54 -14.60
N PHE A 54 -4.72 -11.44 -15.34
CA PHE A 54 -4.34 -12.85 -15.44
C PHE A 54 -3.02 -13.09 -16.18
N ALA A 55 -2.51 -12.11 -16.94
CA ALA A 55 -1.15 -12.20 -17.49
C ALA A 55 -0.07 -12.28 -16.38
N TYR A 56 -0.41 -11.87 -15.16
CA TYR A 56 0.49 -11.88 -14.00
C TYR A 56 0.21 -12.99 -12.98
N GLY A 57 -0.78 -13.87 -13.22
CA GLY A 57 -1.06 -14.97 -12.31
C GLY A 57 -2.48 -15.52 -12.45
N PRO A 58 -2.79 -16.60 -11.73
CA PRO A 58 -4.06 -17.35 -11.90
C PRO A 58 -5.27 -16.69 -11.23
N ALA A 59 -5.08 -15.59 -10.49
CA ALA A 59 -6.12 -14.92 -9.73
C ALA A 59 -6.06 -13.39 -9.89
N ALA A 60 -7.22 -12.77 -9.98
CA ALA A 60 -7.40 -11.33 -10.00
C ALA A 60 -8.32 -10.88 -8.85
N LEU A 61 -7.97 -9.79 -8.20
CA LEU A 61 -8.81 -9.12 -7.22
C LEU A 61 -9.64 -8.03 -7.91
N ILE A 62 -10.93 -8.06 -7.69
CA ILE A 62 -11.89 -7.07 -8.17
C ILE A 62 -12.39 -6.29 -6.97
N GLU A 63 -12.18 -4.98 -6.95
CA GLU A 63 -12.55 -4.11 -5.84
C GLU A 63 -13.36 -2.89 -6.29
N GLU A 64 -14.17 -2.35 -5.40
CA GLU A 64 -14.77 -1.03 -5.59
C GLU A 64 -13.68 0.04 -5.66
N TYR A 65 -13.77 0.94 -6.63
CA TYR A 65 -12.87 2.08 -6.71
C TYR A 65 -13.24 3.12 -5.65
N ILE A 66 -12.31 3.44 -4.77
CA ILE A 66 -12.50 4.49 -3.78
C ILE A 66 -12.02 5.82 -4.37
N ASP A 67 -12.96 6.70 -4.69
CA ASP A 67 -12.65 8.05 -5.18
C ASP A 67 -12.27 8.97 -4.03
N GLY A 68 -11.08 9.59 -4.12
CA GLY A 68 -10.58 10.48 -3.09
C GLY A 68 -9.06 10.59 -3.06
N ARG A 69 -8.49 10.84 -1.88
CA ARG A 69 -7.06 11.08 -1.68
C ARG A 69 -6.30 9.78 -1.50
N GLU A 70 -5.07 9.74 -1.97
CA GLU A 70 -4.15 8.62 -1.76
C GLU A 70 -3.12 8.99 -0.71
N LEU A 71 -3.04 8.19 0.34
CA LEU A 71 -2.23 8.44 1.52
C LEU A 71 -1.40 7.21 1.85
N THR A 72 -0.25 7.41 2.44
CA THR A 72 0.54 6.30 2.98
C THR A 72 1.10 6.64 4.34
N VAL A 73 1.16 5.63 5.21
CA VAL A 73 1.75 5.70 6.54
C VAL A 73 2.89 4.69 6.60
N ALA A 74 4.10 5.18 6.76
CA ALA A 74 5.25 4.33 7.05
C ALA A 74 5.34 4.07 8.56
N ILE A 75 5.70 2.84 8.93
CA ILE A 75 6.01 2.42 10.29
C ILE A 75 7.50 2.10 10.34
N LEU A 76 8.18 2.60 11.35
CA LEU A 76 9.58 2.27 11.63
C LEU A 76 9.70 1.87 13.11
N ASN A 77 10.03 0.60 13.37
CA ASN A 77 10.16 0.04 14.71
C ASN A 77 8.97 0.40 15.62
N ASP A 78 7.76 -0.02 15.22
CA ASP A 78 6.50 0.27 15.93
C ASP A 78 6.14 1.75 16.09
N ARG A 79 6.80 2.65 15.37
CA ARG A 79 6.52 4.08 15.39
C ARG A 79 5.95 4.54 14.05
N PRO A 80 4.69 5.02 14.00
CA PRO A 80 4.14 5.62 12.79
C PRO A 80 4.86 6.93 12.47
N LEU A 81 5.27 7.08 11.22
CA LEU A 81 5.90 8.30 10.72
C LEU A 81 4.86 9.30 10.19
N PRO A 82 5.24 10.54 9.87
CA PRO A 82 4.37 11.50 9.22
C PRO A 82 3.77 10.96 7.94
N ILE A 83 2.47 11.21 7.74
CA ILE A 83 1.71 10.71 6.60
C ILE A 83 2.14 11.41 5.32
N VAL A 84 2.34 10.64 4.26
CA VAL A 84 2.60 11.15 2.92
C VAL A 84 1.31 11.11 2.11
N GLU A 85 0.91 12.23 1.52
CA GLU A 85 -0.12 12.28 0.50
C GLU A 85 0.51 12.20 -0.87
N ILE A 86 -0.03 11.35 -1.72
CA ILE A 86 0.39 11.13 -3.09
C ILE A 86 -0.62 11.81 -4.00
N ILE A 87 -0.17 12.78 -4.78
CA ILE A 87 -1.00 13.58 -5.69
C ILE A 87 -0.50 13.36 -7.12
N PRO A 88 -1.02 12.33 -7.82
CA PRO A 88 -0.63 12.07 -9.20
C PRO A 88 -1.20 13.14 -10.14
N LYS A 89 -0.38 13.65 -11.06
CA LYS A 89 -0.82 14.67 -12.05
C LYS A 89 -1.96 14.18 -12.95
N ASN A 90 -1.98 12.90 -13.27
CA ASN A 90 -2.98 12.28 -14.15
C ASN A 90 -4.14 11.62 -13.39
N GLY A 91 -4.33 11.93 -12.09
CA GLY A 91 -5.45 11.47 -11.29
C GLY A 91 -5.39 10.00 -10.83
N PHE A 92 -4.43 9.21 -11.30
CA PHE A 92 -4.23 7.82 -10.88
C PHE A 92 -2.74 7.52 -10.66
N TYR A 93 -2.41 6.89 -9.51
CA TYR A 93 -1.04 6.55 -9.14
C TYR A 93 -0.64 5.21 -9.79
N ASP A 94 -0.48 5.21 -11.11
CA ASP A 94 -0.02 4.07 -11.89
C ASP A 94 1.52 3.89 -11.85
N PHE A 95 2.02 2.92 -12.60
CA PHE A 95 3.45 2.66 -12.71
C PHE A 95 4.23 3.90 -13.20
N ALA A 96 3.72 4.59 -14.21
CA ALA A 96 4.35 5.80 -14.74
C ALA A 96 4.37 6.92 -13.68
N ALA A 97 3.26 7.11 -12.94
CA ALA A 97 3.17 8.09 -11.87
C ALA A 97 4.10 7.81 -10.69
N LYS A 98 4.49 6.52 -10.47
CA LYS A 98 5.43 6.10 -9.42
C LYS A 98 6.89 6.35 -9.78
N TYR A 99 7.28 6.12 -11.04
CA TYR A 99 8.67 6.05 -11.45
C TYR A 99 9.12 7.14 -12.43
N THR A 100 8.19 7.94 -12.98
CA THR A 100 8.56 9.08 -13.83
C THR A 100 8.78 10.32 -12.97
N PRO A 101 9.96 10.93 -12.98
CA PRO A 101 10.23 12.16 -12.25
C PRO A 101 9.19 13.24 -12.56
N GLY A 102 8.61 13.83 -11.51
CA GLY A 102 7.62 14.89 -11.64
C GLY A 102 6.21 14.46 -12.09
N ALA A 103 5.92 13.16 -12.27
CA ALA A 103 4.57 12.67 -12.58
C ALA A 103 3.63 12.70 -11.37
N SER A 104 4.17 12.71 -10.17
CA SER A 104 3.42 12.87 -8.92
C SER A 104 4.01 13.98 -8.06
N HIS A 105 3.16 14.63 -7.28
CA HIS A 105 3.55 15.53 -6.21
C HIS A 105 3.29 14.83 -4.86
N TYR A 106 4.16 15.08 -3.89
CA TYR A 106 4.05 14.50 -2.56
C TYR A 106 3.92 15.61 -1.53
N GLN A 107 2.93 15.52 -0.66
CA GLN A 107 2.77 16.42 0.46
C GLN A 107 3.10 15.70 1.77
N VAL A 108 4.15 16.17 2.45
CA VAL A 108 4.65 15.58 3.70
C VAL A 108 4.92 16.67 4.73
N PRO A 109 4.29 16.68 5.89
CA PRO A 109 3.13 15.86 6.27
C PRO A 109 1.90 16.17 5.42
N ALA A 110 1.03 15.19 5.23
CA ALA A 110 -0.27 15.37 4.57
C ALA A 110 -1.14 16.37 5.36
N LYS A 111 -1.84 17.28 4.67
CA LYS A 111 -2.77 18.23 5.30
C LYS A 111 -4.04 17.52 5.73
N LEU A 112 -4.08 17.05 6.97
CA LEU A 112 -5.19 16.34 7.61
C LEU A 112 -5.49 16.97 8.97
N SER A 113 -6.70 16.72 9.48
CA SER A 113 -7.00 17.04 10.88
C SER A 113 -6.20 16.12 11.81
N ASN A 114 -5.88 16.60 13.03
CA ASN A 114 -5.17 15.80 14.03
C ASN A 114 -5.89 14.48 14.32
N ARG A 115 -7.22 14.50 14.39
CA ARG A 115 -8.04 13.30 14.59
C ARG A 115 -7.82 12.26 13.48
N LEU A 116 -7.87 12.70 12.22
CA LEU A 116 -7.71 11.79 11.07
C LEU A 116 -6.27 11.28 10.94
N THR A 117 -5.28 12.14 11.19
CA THR A 117 -3.87 11.76 11.24
C THR A 117 -3.67 10.62 12.26
N LYS A 118 -4.14 10.81 13.49
CA LYS A 118 -4.03 9.81 14.55
C LYS A 118 -4.74 8.50 14.17
N GLN A 119 -5.97 8.59 13.64
CA GLN A 119 -6.73 7.42 13.19
C GLN A 119 -5.97 6.60 12.13
N LEU A 120 -5.40 7.26 11.10
CA LEU A 120 -4.65 6.57 10.05
C LEU A 120 -3.37 5.93 10.59
N GLN A 121 -2.66 6.62 11.48
CA GLN A 121 -1.45 6.10 12.13
C GLN A 121 -1.76 4.90 13.02
N GLU A 122 -2.84 4.94 13.79
CA GLU A 122 -3.29 3.82 14.63
C GLU A 122 -3.70 2.61 13.78
N LEU A 123 -4.45 2.81 12.68
CA LEU A 123 -4.82 1.74 11.76
C LEU A 123 -3.59 1.10 11.10
N ALA A 124 -2.61 1.90 10.70
CA ALA A 124 -1.39 1.40 10.09
C ALA A 124 -0.56 0.58 11.09
N LEU A 125 -0.43 1.07 12.32
CA LEU A 125 0.29 0.39 13.39
C LEU A 125 -0.40 -0.91 13.81
N ASP A 126 -1.74 -0.92 13.89
CA ASP A 126 -2.52 -2.13 14.18
C ASP A 126 -2.32 -3.20 13.10
N MET A 127 -2.34 -2.81 11.81
CA MET A 127 -2.04 -3.72 10.70
C MET A 127 -0.62 -4.28 10.78
N HIS A 128 0.38 -3.42 11.04
CA HIS A 128 1.77 -3.83 11.20
C HIS A 128 1.91 -4.91 12.28
N ARG A 129 1.34 -4.67 13.45
CA ARG A 129 1.42 -5.57 14.61
C ARG A 129 0.64 -6.87 14.41
N ARG A 130 -0.59 -6.80 13.89
CA ARG A 130 -1.43 -7.99 13.64
C ARG A 130 -0.82 -8.94 12.62
N LEU A 131 -0.08 -8.43 11.66
CA LEU A 131 0.63 -9.25 10.68
C LEU A 131 2.01 -9.70 11.17
N GLY A 132 2.39 -9.39 12.42
CA GLY A 132 3.68 -9.76 12.99
C GLY A 132 4.86 -9.08 12.27
N CYS A 133 4.64 -7.93 11.65
CA CYS A 133 5.69 -7.18 10.98
C CYS A 133 6.67 -6.57 12.00
N ARG A 134 7.91 -6.36 11.56
CA ARG A 134 8.98 -5.72 12.34
C ARG A 134 9.77 -4.77 11.44
N GLY A 135 10.60 -3.91 12.03
CA GLY A 135 11.43 -2.96 11.29
C GLY A 135 10.60 -1.94 10.53
N ALA A 136 10.73 -1.90 9.22
CA ALA A 136 10.03 -0.93 8.39
C ALA A 136 8.89 -1.57 7.58
N THR A 137 7.73 -0.92 7.59
CA THR A 137 6.60 -1.25 6.70
C THR A 137 5.94 0.03 6.19
N ARG A 138 5.08 -0.12 5.19
CA ARG A 138 4.27 0.98 4.68
C ARG A 138 2.85 0.50 4.41
N VAL A 139 1.87 1.19 4.97
CA VAL A 139 0.45 0.92 4.74
C VAL A 139 -0.13 1.99 3.84
N ASP A 140 -0.71 1.58 2.72
CA ASP A 140 -1.28 2.46 1.71
C ASP A 140 -2.79 2.55 1.86
N PHE A 141 -3.35 3.77 1.74
CA PHE A 141 -4.74 4.09 2.00
C PHE A 141 -5.37 4.87 0.84
N ARG A 142 -6.66 4.67 0.65
CA ARG A 142 -7.53 5.66 0.01
C ARG A 142 -8.43 6.30 1.07
N LEU A 143 -8.52 7.61 1.02
CA LEU A 143 -9.43 8.40 1.85
C LEU A 143 -10.55 8.91 0.94
N ASP A 144 -11.78 8.45 1.15
CA ASP A 144 -12.90 8.90 0.32
C ASP A 144 -13.27 10.36 0.59
N LYS A 145 -14.21 10.90 -0.20
CA LYS A 145 -14.66 12.30 -0.08
C LYS A 145 -15.35 12.60 1.25
N SER A 146 -15.82 11.59 1.97
CA SER A 146 -16.42 11.73 3.31
C SER A 146 -15.36 11.72 4.44
N GLY A 147 -14.10 11.47 4.11
CA GLY A 147 -13.01 11.33 5.07
C GLY A 147 -12.90 9.92 5.67
N ARG A 148 -13.54 8.92 5.08
CA ARG A 148 -13.45 7.53 5.52
C ARG A 148 -12.21 6.87 4.92
N PRO A 149 -11.31 6.27 5.75
CA PRO A 149 -10.13 5.59 5.26
C PRO A 149 -10.43 4.16 4.82
N PHE A 150 -9.74 3.73 3.75
CA PHE A 150 -9.73 2.37 3.24
C PHE A 150 -8.29 1.91 3.08
N ILE A 151 -7.90 0.85 3.78
CA ILE A 151 -6.58 0.22 3.62
C ILE A 151 -6.58 -0.50 2.27
N LEU A 152 -5.56 -0.25 1.46
CA LEU A 152 -5.33 -0.92 0.18
C LEU A 152 -4.40 -2.11 0.34
N GLU A 153 -3.22 -1.86 0.90
CA GLU A 153 -2.17 -2.86 1.06
C GLU A 153 -1.20 -2.49 2.18
N LEU A 154 -0.44 -3.47 2.65
CA LEU A 154 0.72 -3.29 3.50
C LEU A 154 1.96 -3.83 2.76
N ASN A 155 3.01 -3.01 2.70
CA ASN A 155 4.28 -3.33 2.08
C ASN A 155 5.31 -3.64 3.18
N THR A 156 5.81 -4.87 3.21
CA THR A 156 6.81 -5.34 4.20
C THR A 156 8.24 -4.99 3.84
N VAL A 157 8.50 -4.64 2.59
CA VAL A 157 9.81 -4.15 2.10
C VAL A 157 9.56 -2.89 1.29
N PRO A 158 9.32 -1.75 1.96
CA PRO A 158 9.09 -0.48 1.27
C PRO A 158 10.37 -0.01 0.55
N GLY A 159 10.18 0.71 -0.55
CA GLY A 159 11.30 1.27 -1.32
C GLY A 159 12.16 2.21 -0.49
N MET A 160 13.47 2.21 -0.78
CA MET A 160 14.51 2.90 -0.02
C MET A 160 15.30 3.94 -0.86
N THR A 161 14.84 4.28 -2.07
CA THR A 161 15.48 5.34 -2.87
C THR A 161 15.10 6.72 -2.33
N GLU A 162 15.82 7.77 -2.71
CA GLU A 162 15.55 9.15 -2.30
C GLU A 162 14.12 9.61 -2.62
N THR A 163 13.53 9.06 -3.68
CA THR A 163 12.15 9.36 -4.10
C THR A 163 11.12 8.42 -3.48
N SER A 164 11.54 7.48 -2.63
CA SER A 164 10.63 6.53 -1.98
C SER A 164 9.91 7.15 -0.79
N LEU A 165 8.69 6.67 -0.55
CA LEU A 165 7.77 7.25 0.43
C LEU A 165 8.23 7.04 1.89
N LEU A 166 8.95 5.94 2.20
CA LEU A 166 9.50 5.71 3.53
C LEU A 166 10.60 6.74 3.88
N PRO A 167 11.66 6.95 3.05
CA PRO A 167 12.64 8.01 3.29
C PRO A 167 12.03 9.42 3.37
N MET A 168 11.02 9.71 2.55
CA MET A 168 10.30 10.99 2.63
C MET A 168 9.62 11.19 4.00
N ALA A 169 8.95 10.16 4.51
CA ALA A 169 8.30 10.19 5.82
C ALA A 169 9.32 10.30 6.96
N ALA A 170 10.45 9.58 6.87
CA ALA A 170 11.55 9.63 7.84
C ALA A 170 12.16 11.04 7.91
N LYS A 171 12.46 11.65 6.76
CA LYS A 171 12.95 13.03 6.69
C LYS A 171 11.98 14.03 7.32
N ALA A 172 10.68 13.88 7.11
CA ALA A 172 9.67 14.72 7.75
C ALA A 172 9.59 14.50 9.27
N ALA A 173 10.00 13.32 9.76
CA ALA A 173 10.17 13.03 11.18
C ALA A 173 11.53 13.49 11.73
N ARG A 174 12.36 14.20 10.95
CA ARG A 174 13.73 14.65 11.28
C ARG A 174 14.72 13.52 11.49
N LEU A 175 14.48 12.36 10.87
CA LEU A 175 15.45 11.27 10.79
C LEU A 175 16.27 11.43 9.51
N SER A 176 17.58 11.28 9.59
CA SER A 176 18.43 11.17 8.41
C SER A 176 18.18 9.84 7.69
N TYR A 177 18.70 9.70 6.48
CA TYR A 177 18.63 8.43 5.76
C TYR A 177 19.41 7.34 6.51
N GLU A 178 20.57 7.70 7.05
CA GLU A 178 21.45 6.85 7.83
C GLU A 178 20.76 6.37 9.10
N ASP A 179 20.14 7.28 9.89
CA ASP A 179 19.37 6.92 11.10
C ASP A 179 18.26 5.92 10.79
N MET A 180 17.56 6.13 9.68
CA MET A 180 16.48 5.23 9.24
C MET A 180 17.03 3.84 8.88
N VAL A 181 18.14 3.77 8.14
CA VAL A 181 18.79 2.49 7.76
C VAL A 181 19.33 1.78 8.99
N GLU A 182 20.00 2.50 9.88
CA GLU A 182 20.50 1.95 11.15
C GLU A 182 19.38 1.39 12.02
N ALA A 183 18.25 2.09 12.10
CA ALA A 183 17.09 1.62 12.85
C ALA A 183 16.52 0.31 12.28
N ILE A 184 16.47 0.18 10.94
CA ILE A 184 16.02 -1.05 10.26
C ILE A 184 17.01 -2.20 10.53
N LEU A 185 18.30 -1.95 10.38
CA LEU A 185 19.36 -2.94 10.60
C LEU A 185 19.38 -3.42 12.07
N THR A 186 19.32 -2.51 13.02
CA THR A 186 19.29 -2.83 14.45
C THR A 186 18.10 -3.73 14.78
N SER A 187 16.91 -3.44 14.23
CA SER A 187 15.73 -4.30 14.41
C SER A 187 15.92 -5.70 13.83
N ALA A 188 16.62 -5.85 12.72
CA ALA A 188 16.91 -7.14 12.12
C ALA A 188 17.90 -7.96 12.98
N LEU A 189 18.96 -7.33 13.49
CA LEU A 189 19.97 -7.97 14.35
C LEU A 189 19.39 -8.43 15.69
N GLN A 190 18.51 -7.64 16.30
CA GLN A 190 17.81 -8.03 17.53
C GLN A 190 16.99 -9.31 17.33
N ARG A 191 16.38 -9.49 16.17
CA ARG A 191 15.63 -10.69 15.81
C ARG A 191 16.51 -11.94 15.73
N GLU A 192 17.72 -11.83 15.18
CA GLU A 192 18.64 -12.98 15.11
C GLU A 192 19.02 -13.45 16.50
N ALA A 193 19.22 -12.54 17.44
CA ALA A 193 19.50 -12.88 18.83
C ALA A 193 18.33 -13.59 19.52
N GLU A 194 17.08 -13.21 19.22
CA GLU A 194 15.87 -13.87 19.74
C GLU A 194 15.61 -15.25 19.09
N TRP A 195 16.03 -15.43 17.82
CA TRP A 195 15.82 -16.66 17.05
C TRP A 195 16.96 -17.67 17.21
N ALA A 196 18.11 -17.27 17.74
CA ALA A 196 19.23 -18.21 17.94
C ALA A 196 18.74 -19.37 18.81
N PRO A 197 18.67 -20.62 18.30
CA PRO A 197 18.32 -21.76 19.12
C PRO A 197 19.34 -21.80 20.25
N SER A 198 18.89 -21.97 21.49
CA SER A 198 19.75 -22.23 22.63
C SER A 198 20.70 -23.36 22.25
N ARG A 199 21.95 -23.01 21.86
CA ARG A 199 22.97 -24.03 21.58
C ARG A 199 23.07 -24.83 22.85
N GLY A 200 22.55 -26.07 22.80
CA GLY A 200 22.59 -26.99 23.90
C GLY A 200 24.00 -26.99 24.49
N ARG A 201 24.05 -26.75 25.76
CA ARG A 201 25.24 -27.08 26.53
C ARG A 201 25.36 -28.60 26.48
N ALA A 202 26.33 -29.05 25.70
CA ALA A 202 26.82 -30.44 25.80
C ALA A 202 27.53 -30.64 27.10
#